data_c7a99d4527f2b5ffa83fb5a3e6283b41
#
_entry.id   c7a99d4527f2b5ffa83fb5a3e6283b41
#
_cell.length_a   1.000
_cell.length_b   1.000
_cell.length_c   1.000
_cell.angle_alpha   90.00
_cell.angle_beta   90.00
_cell.angle_gamma   90.00
#
_symmetry.space_group_name_H-M   'P 1'
#
loop_
_entity.id
_entity.type
_entity.pdbx_description
1 polymer ?
#
loop_
_entity_poly.entity_id
_entity_poly.type
_entity_poly.pdbx_seq_one_letter_code
_entity_poly.pdbx_strand_id
1 'polypeptide(L)'
;MSSCIFCNIISKEIDGKIVYEDDQWLAFDDINPQAPIHVLIVPREHIPTLNDLKENHRDIIGNMGVVINKIAEIKNVKDPGFRVVINCNTAGGQLVYHLHVHLLGGRQMTWPPG
;
A
#
# COMPACT_ATOMS: atom_id res chain seq x y z
N MET A 1 3.02 17.17 14.25
CA MET A 1 3.20 16.36 13.03
C MET A 1 4.13 15.19 13.34
N SER A 2 3.80 14.01 12.83
CA SER A 2 4.64 12.82 12.99
C SER A 2 5.89 12.91 12.09
N SER A 3 6.96 12.17 12.46
CA SER A 3 8.09 11.97 11.56
C SER A 3 7.78 11.01 10.40
N CYS A 4 6.69 10.25 10.49
CA CYS A 4 6.26 9.33 9.44
C CYS A 4 5.39 10.05 8.42
N ILE A 5 5.84 10.09 7.18
CA ILE A 5 5.09 10.77 6.10
C ILE A 5 3.72 10.12 5.87
N PHE A 6 3.61 8.80 6.01
CA PHE A 6 2.34 8.11 5.82
C PHE A 6 1.37 8.39 6.97
N CYS A 7 1.87 8.47 8.21
CA CYS A 7 1.04 8.91 9.33
C CYS A 7 0.49 10.32 9.10
N ASN A 8 1.28 11.19 8.49
CA ASN A 8 0.88 12.56 8.20
C ASN A 8 -0.17 12.62 7.09
N ILE A 9 -0.13 11.72 6.13
CA ILE A 9 -1.17 11.59 5.09
C ILE A 9 -2.45 11.04 5.71
N ILE A 10 -2.34 10.04 6.58
CA ILE A 10 -3.48 9.44 7.29
C ILE A 10 -4.20 10.48 8.14
N SER A 11 -3.46 11.33 8.85
CA SER A 11 -4.01 12.39 9.69
C SER A 11 -4.47 13.62 8.91
N LYS A 12 -4.26 13.63 7.60
CA LYS A 12 -4.59 14.75 6.69
C LYS A 12 -3.75 16.01 6.93
N GLU A 13 -2.64 15.90 7.62
CA GLU A 13 -1.68 17.02 7.79
C GLU A 13 -0.88 17.27 6.52
N ILE A 14 -0.70 16.23 5.69
CA ILE A 14 -0.11 16.33 4.35
C ILE A 14 -1.17 15.84 3.37
N ASP A 15 -1.33 16.57 2.27
CA ASP A 15 -2.27 16.19 1.22
C ASP A 15 -1.79 14.94 0.47
N GLY A 16 -2.73 14.08 0.13
CA GLY A 16 -2.52 12.93 -0.72
C GLY A 16 -3.72 12.74 -1.62
N LYS A 17 -3.52 12.07 -2.75
CA LYS A 17 -4.63 11.71 -3.64
C LYS A 17 -5.27 10.44 -3.14
N ILE A 18 -6.21 10.58 -2.20
CA ILE A 18 -6.85 9.45 -1.54
C ILE A 18 -7.73 8.70 -2.55
N VAL A 19 -7.47 7.40 -2.67
CA VAL A 19 -8.21 6.48 -3.55
C VAL A 19 -9.29 5.74 -2.78
N TYR A 20 -8.99 5.37 -1.53
CA TYR A 20 -9.86 4.56 -0.69
C TYR A 20 -9.48 4.76 0.77
N GLU A 21 -10.46 4.72 1.65
CA GLU A 21 -10.19 4.68 3.09
C GLU A 21 -11.34 4.01 3.85
N ASP A 22 -10.97 3.31 4.91
CA ASP A 22 -11.90 2.77 5.89
C ASP A 22 -11.29 2.94 7.29
N ASP A 23 -11.81 2.25 8.30
CA ASP A 23 -11.34 2.40 9.67
C ASP A 23 -9.98 1.74 9.94
N GLN A 24 -9.48 0.90 9.03
CA GLN A 24 -8.20 0.17 9.20
C GLN A 24 -7.16 0.52 8.15
N TRP A 25 -7.58 0.87 6.93
CA TRP A 25 -6.70 1.07 5.79
C TRP A 25 -6.96 2.41 5.10
N LEU A 26 -5.93 2.94 4.48
CA LEU A 26 -6.01 4.10 3.61
C LEU A 26 -5.14 3.85 2.39
N ALA A 27 -5.60 4.29 1.22
CA ALA A 27 -4.87 4.13 -0.02
C ALA A 27 -4.81 5.46 -0.77
N PHE A 28 -3.66 5.73 -1.37
CA PHE A 28 -3.43 6.96 -2.12
C PHE A 28 -2.49 6.70 -3.29
N ASP A 29 -2.61 7.52 -4.34
CA ASP A 29 -1.73 7.39 -5.50
C ASP A 29 -0.29 7.76 -5.14
N ASP A 30 0.67 6.96 -5.64
CA ASP A 30 2.09 7.28 -5.49
C ASP A 30 2.43 8.49 -6.37
N ILE A 31 3.13 9.47 -5.79
CA ILE A 31 3.55 10.67 -6.53
C ILE A 31 4.70 10.41 -7.49
N ASN A 32 5.36 9.26 -7.37
CA ASN A 32 6.44 8.83 -8.25
C ASN A 32 6.12 7.45 -8.83
N PRO A 33 5.09 7.36 -9.69
CA PRO A 33 4.56 6.07 -10.12
C PRO A 33 5.55 5.28 -10.97
N GLN A 34 5.62 3.97 -10.71
CA GLN A 34 6.44 3.03 -11.47
C GLN A 34 5.61 2.22 -12.48
N ALA A 35 4.34 2.54 -12.59
CA ALA A 35 3.40 1.98 -13.56
C ALA A 35 2.29 2.99 -13.78
N PRO A 36 1.49 2.89 -14.85
CA PRO A 36 0.35 3.80 -15.07
C PRO A 36 -0.62 3.84 -13.88
N ILE A 37 -0.80 2.72 -13.20
CA ILE A 37 -1.50 2.63 -11.92
C ILE A 37 -0.49 2.23 -10.86
N HIS A 38 -0.31 3.07 -9.86
CA HIS A 38 0.57 2.80 -8.73
C HIS A 38 -0.06 3.40 -7.48
N VAL A 39 -0.64 2.54 -6.65
CA VAL A 39 -1.34 2.93 -5.43
C VAL A 39 -0.57 2.38 -4.23
N LEU A 40 -0.43 3.21 -3.20
CA LEU A 40 0.12 2.79 -1.91
C LEU A 40 -1.04 2.52 -0.95
N ILE A 41 -1.03 1.37 -0.33
CA ILE A 41 -2.08 0.92 0.59
C ILE A 41 -1.43 0.73 1.95
N VAL A 42 -1.88 1.51 2.94
CA VAL A 42 -1.24 1.57 4.25
C VAL A 42 -2.25 1.30 5.36
N PRO A 43 -1.87 0.55 6.41
CA PRO A 43 -2.70 0.46 7.60
C PRO A 43 -2.66 1.81 8.34
N ARG A 44 -3.78 2.17 8.98
CA ARG A 44 -3.81 3.38 9.81
C ARG A 44 -2.91 3.25 11.04
N GLU A 45 -2.81 2.05 11.57
CA GLU A 45 -1.87 1.76 12.64
C GLU A 45 -0.44 1.83 12.08
N HIS A 46 0.46 2.51 12.79
CA HIS A 46 1.86 2.59 12.41
C HIS A 46 2.57 1.28 12.75
N ILE A 47 2.68 0.40 11.76
CA ILE A 47 3.45 -0.85 11.85
C ILE A 47 4.66 -0.65 10.94
N PRO A 48 5.89 -0.67 11.46
CA PRO A 48 7.05 -0.32 10.62
C PRO A 48 7.31 -1.27 9.45
N THR A 49 7.28 -2.59 9.70
CA THR A 49 7.63 -3.60 8.68
C THR A 49 6.78 -4.85 8.82
N LEU A 50 6.86 -5.73 7.81
CA LEU A 50 6.26 -7.08 7.89
C LEU A 50 6.75 -7.86 9.11
N ASN A 51 7.99 -7.64 9.52
CA ASN A 51 8.58 -8.37 10.66
C ASN A 51 7.97 -7.94 12.00
N ASP A 52 7.26 -6.82 12.03
CA ASP A 52 6.63 -6.30 13.24
C ASP A 52 5.19 -6.77 13.40
N LEU A 53 4.67 -7.54 12.46
CA LEU A 53 3.34 -8.10 12.55
C LEU A 53 3.27 -9.15 13.66
N LYS A 54 2.17 -9.11 14.43
CA LYS A 54 1.92 -9.99 15.57
C LYS A 54 0.55 -10.65 15.44
N GLU A 55 0.22 -11.52 16.39
CA GLU A 55 -1.05 -12.23 16.41
C GLU A 55 -2.27 -11.30 16.36
N ASN A 56 -2.19 -10.17 17.05
CA ASN A 56 -3.29 -9.19 17.08
C ASN A 56 -3.46 -8.41 15.77
N HIS A 57 -2.58 -8.61 14.79
CA HIS A 57 -2.70 -7.97 13.47
C HIS A 57 -3.41 -8.86 12.44
N ARG A 58 -3.88 -10.04 12.84
CA ARG A 58 -4.49 -11.01 11.90
C ARG A 58 -5.69 -10.42 11.17
N ASP A 59 -6.57 -9.72 11.87
CA ASP A 59 -7.77 -9.14 11.28
C ASP A 59 -7.42 -8.06 10.25
N ILE A 60 -6.48 -7.17 10.60
CA ILE A 60 -6.02 -6.12 9.70
C ILE A 60 -5.44 -6.74 8.43
N ILE A 61 -4.56 -7.72 8.57
CA ILE A 61 -3.92 -8.38 7.43
C ILE A 61 -4.92 -9.21 6.63
N GLY A 62 -5.87 -9.87 7.30
CA GLY A 62 -6.93 -10.59 6.60
C GLY A 62 -7.79 -9.66 5.73
N ASN A 63 -8.06 -8.45 6.20
CA ASN A 63 -8.82 -7.46 5.45
C ASN A 63 -8.02 -6.84 4.31
N MET A 64 -6.69 -6.91 4.34
CA MET A 64 -5.82 -6.35 3.31
C MET A 64 -6.17 -6.88 1.91
N GLY A 65 -6.41 -8.18 1.77
CA GLY A 65 -6.77 -8.78 0.49
C GLY A 65 -8.06 -8.22 -0.08
N VAL A 66 -9.06 -8.02 0.79
CA VAL A 66 -10.34 -7.44 0.39
C VAL A 66 -10.16 -5.99 -0.06
N VAL A 67 -9.35 -5.22 0.67
CA VAL A 67 -9.06 -3.82 0.34
C VAL A 67 -8.32 -3.73 -1.01
N ILE A 68 -7.33 -4.59 -1.23
CA ILE A 68 -6.61 -4.68 -2.50
C ILE A 68 -7.59 -4.91 -3.66
N ASN A 69 -8.53 -5.83 -3.51
CA ASN A 69 -9.53 -6.10 -4.54
C ASN A 69 -10.41 -4.89 -4.83
N LYS A 70 -10.84 -4.19 -3.81
CA LYS A 70 -11.65 -2.98 -3.98
C LYS A 70 -10.88 -1.90 -4.76
N ILE A 71 -9.61 -1.70 -4.44
CA ILE A 71 -8.76 -0.71 -5.10
C ILE A 71 -8.50 -1.11 -6.56
N ALA A 72 -8.22 -2.38 -6.82
CA ALA A 72 -8.04 -2.89 -8.17
C ALA A 72 -9.28 -2.65 -9.02
N GLU A 73 -10.46 -2.78 -8.45
CA GLU A 73 -11.73 -2.49 -9.13
C GLU A 73 -11.88 -0.98 -9.40
N ILE A 74 -11.60 -0.13 -8.41
CA ILE A 74 -11.65 1.33 -8.56
C ILE A 74 -10.73 1.79 -9.70
N LYS A 75 -9.54 1.20 -9.80
CA LYS A 75 -8.53 1.56 -10.80
C LYS A 75 -8.66 0.80 -12.13
N ASN A 76 -9.69 -0.05 -12.27
CA ASN A 76 -9.97 -0.82 -13.49
C ASN A 76 -8.82 -1.74 -13.91
N VAL A 77 -8.09 -2.31 -12.94
CA VAL A 77 -7.00 -3.26 -13.21
C VAL A 77 -7.31 -4.68 -12.72
N LYS A 78 -8.49 -4.89 -12.16
CA LYS A 78 -8.88 -6.19 -11.60
C LYS A 78 -8.88 -7.29 -12.67
N ASP A 79 -9.56 -7.08 -13.79
CA ASP A 79 -9.69 -8.09 -14.83
C ASP A 79 -8.40 -8.29 -15.64
N PRO A 80 -7.72 -7.23 -16.13
CA PRO A 80 -6.46 -7.43 -16.84
C PRO A 80 -5.34 -7.96 -15.94
N GLY A 81 -5.42 -7.69 -14.64
CA GLY A 81 -4.43 -8.14 -13.68
C GLY A 81 -3.52 -7.03 -13.18
N PHE A 82 -2.91 -7.28 -12.06
CA PHE A 82 -2.05 -6.32 -11.37
C PHE A 82 -1.05 -7.08 -10.51
N ARG A 83 -0.07 -6.37 -10.00
CA ARG A 83 0.92 -6.93 -9.07
C ARG A 83 0.86 -6.17 -7.76
N VAL A 84 0.99 -6.89 -6.66
CA VAL A 84 1.20 -6.27 -5.35
C VAL A 84 2.58 -6.62 -4.82
N VAL A 85 3.22 -5.65 -4.18
CA VAL A 85 4.56 -5.79 -3.63
C VAL A 85 4.56 -5.23 -2.22
N ILE A 86 5.14 -5.98 -1.28
CA ILE A 86 5.42 -5.49 0.07
C ILE A 86 6.92 -5.67 0.29
N ASN A 87 7.62 -4.56 0.45
CA ASN A 87 9.06 -4.58 0.72
C ASN A 87 9.28 -4.60 2.23
N CYS A 88 10.28 -5.36 2.68
CA CYS A 88 10.62 -5.44 4.10
C CYS A 88 12.11 -5.20 4.28
N ASN A 89 12.45 -4.16 5.02
CA ASN A 89 13.80 -3.77 5.39
C ASN A 89 14.70 -3.45 4.19
N THR A 90 15.99 -3.25 4.42
CA THR A 90 16.94 -2.72 3.45
C THR A 90 17.10 -3.60 2.22
N ALA A 91 17.30 -4.90 2.41
CA ALA A 91 17.48 -5.82 1.28
C ALA A 91 16.22 -5.96 0.44
N GLY A 92 15.04 -5.73 1.02
CA GLY A 92 13.78 -5.71 0.31
C GLY A 92 13.50 -4.40 -0.42
N GLY A 93 14.30 -3.36 -0.17
CA GLY A 93 14.12 -2.05 -0.80
C GLY A 93 13.09 -1.16 -0.11
N GLN A 94 12.81 -1.40 1.17
CA GLN A 94 11.86 -0.57 1.91
C GLN A 94 12.47 0.81 2.21
N LEU A 95 11.81 1.87 1.75
CA LEU A 95 12.28 3.24 1.95
C LEU A 95 11.54 3.96 3.08
N VAL A 96 10.25 3.70 3.25
CA VAL A 96 9.45 4.30 4.32
C VAL A 96 9.08 3.21 5.32
N TYR A 97 9.40 3.43 6.60
CA TYR A 97 9.18 2.44 7.67
C TYR A 97 7.79 2.61 8.29
N HIS A 98 6.83 2.46 7.47
CA HIS A 98 5.41 2.27 7.75
C HIS A 98 4.94 1.27 6.71
N LEU A 99 4.54 0.08 7.15
CA LEU A 99 4.13 -1.02 6.29
C LEU A 99 3.23 -0.51 5.16
N HIS A 100 3.53 -0.86 3.93
CA HIS A 100 2.71 -0.47 2.80
C HIS A 100 2.77 -1.49 1.69
N VAL A 101 1.66 -1.58 0.98
CA VAL A 101 1.50 -2.44 -0.20
C VAL A 101 1.55 -1.54 -1.41
N HIS A 102 2.42 -1.87 -2.38
CA HIS A 102 2.36 -1.26 -3.71
C HIS A 102 1.40 -2.07 -4.57
N LEU A 103 0.41 -1.41 -5.15
CA LEU A 103 -0.42 -2.01 -6.18
C LEU A 103 -0.03 -1.39 -7.51
N LEU A 104 0.45 -2.21 -8.43
CA LEU A 104 0.96 -1.78 -9.73
C LEU A 104 0.13 -2.41 -10.84
N GLY A 105 -0.31 -1.60 -11.79
CA GLY A 105 -1.12 -2.10 -12.91
C GLY A 105 -1.06 -1.17 -14.10
N GLY A 106 -1.77 -1.54 -15.16
CA GLY A 106 -1.84 -0.74 -16.38
C GLY A 106 -0.72 -1.03 -17.37
N ARG A 107 0.15 -1.99 -17.09
CA ARG A 107 1.17 -2.50 -18.01
C ARG A 107 1.44 -3.97 -17.74
N GLN A 108 2.08 -4.63 -18.69
CA GLN A 108 2.51 -6.02 -18.49
C GLN A 108 3.65 -6.06 -17.47
N MET A 109 3.48 -6.85 -16.43
CA MET A 109 4.55 -7.14 -15.47
C MET A 109 5.38 -8.30 -16.00
N THR A 110 6.67 -8.29 -15.68
CA THR A 110 7.61 -9.31 -16.14
C THR A 110 8.13 -10.14 -14.96
N TRP A 111 8.81 -11.21 -15.28
CA TRP A 111 9.44 -12.07 -14.29
C TRP A 111 10.92 -12.27 -14.64
N PRO A 112 11.87 -12.21 -13.69
CA PRO A 112 11.67 -12.06 -12.24
C PRO A 112 11.21 -10.66 -11.84
N PRO A 113 10.61 -10.52 -10.61
CA PRO A 113 9.97 -9.26 -10.21
C PRO A 113 10.92 -8.16 -9.77
N GLY A 114 12.18 -8.46 -9.62
CA GLY A 114 13.16 -7.46 -9.18
C GLY A 114 14.47 -7.49 -9.91
#